data_a67557817d92c792f22147a0e2eb44c8
#
_entry.id   a67557817d92c792f22147a0e2eb44c8
#
_cell.length_a   1.000
_cell.length_b   1.000
_cell.length_c   1.000
_cell.angle_alpha   90.00
_cell.angle_beta   90.00
_cell.angle_gamma   90.00
#
_symmetry.space_group_name_H-M   'P 1'
#
loop_
_entity.id
_entity.type
_entity.pdbx_description
1 polymer ?
#
loop_
_entity_poly.entity_id
_entity_poly.type
_entity_poly.pdbx_seq_one_letter_code
_entity_poly.pdbx_strand_id
1 'polypeptide(L)'
;MEEITMVGMTEEEKADFVMEQSMNIIMSAGDARLKASDAVDAIAEGRLDDAKALLKEADKLQAKAHNIQTDMIQGDIRGGDEKMGYFVLFAHAQDTLMTIQVEINMTKAMLKIAQKYEERIAALESK
;
A
#
# COMPACT_ATOMS: atom_id res chain seq x y z
N MET A 1 22.37 -3.19 5.73
CA MET A 1 21.88 -2.26 4.68
C MET A 1 21.98 -0.85 5.21
N GLU A 2 22.70 0.00 4.52
CA GLU A 2 22.82 1.40 4.92
C GLU A 2 21.48 2.10 4.76
N GLU A 3 21.09 2.79 5.82
CA GLU A 3 19.90 3.63 5.79
C GLU A 3 20.19 4.88 4.96
N ILE A 4 19.42 5.08 3.88
CA ILE A 4 19.57 6.27 3.04
C ILE A 4 18.93 7.44 3.79
N THR A 5 19.74 8.42 4.15
CA THR A 5 19.27 9.63 4.86
C THR A 5 19.59 10.88 4.04
N MET A 6 18.94 11.99 4.36
CA MET A 6 19.20 13.28 3.71
C MET A 6 20.33 14.06 4.36
N VAL A 7 21.06 13.44 5.29
CA VAL A 7 22.19 14.08 5.98
C VAL A 7 23.28 14.43 4.96
N GLY A 8 23.73 15.68 4.95
CA GLY A 8 24.76 16.18 4.06
C GLY A 8 24.33 16.48 2.63
N MET A 9 23.05 16.32 2.31
CA MET A 9 22.52 16.64 0.97
C MET A 9 22.33 18.14 0.79
N THR A 10 22.59 18.62 -0.44
CA THR A 10 22.20 19.96 -0.84
C THR A 10 20.66 20.02 -0.94
N GLU A 11 20.11 21.24 -1.04
CA GLU A 11 18.65 21.41 -1.21
C GLU A 11 18.13 20.75 -2.48
N GLU A 12 18.91 20.82 -3.57
CA GLU A 12 18.56 20.16 -4.84
C GLU A 12 18.59 18.65 -4.71
N GLU A 13 19.64 18.09 -4.10
CA GLU A 13 19.74 16.65 -3.84
C GLU A 13 18.61 16.16 -2.94
N LYS A 14 18.24 16.94 -1.93
CA LYS A 14 17.13 16.65 -1.03
C LYS A 14 15.80 16.61 -1.80
N ALA A 15 15.55 17.59 -2.67
CA ALA A 15 14.34 17.63 -3.48
C ALA A 15 14.26 16.40 -4.40
N ASP A 16 15.36 16.02 -5.04
CA ASP A 16 15.42 14.83 -5.90
C ASP A 16 15.15 13.55 -5.10
N PHE A 17 15.73 13.45 -3.91
CA PHE A 17 15.52 12.31 -3.01
C PHE A 17 14.03 12.18 -2.60
N VAL A 18 13.42 13.29 -2.18
CA VAL A 18 12.00 13.29 -1.79
C VAL A 18 11.11 12.90 -2.97
N MET A 19 11.41 13.40 -4.17
CA MET A 19 10.66 13.05 -5.38
C MET A 19 10.79 11.55 -5.71
N GLU A 20 12.01 11.01 -5.62
CA GLU A 20 12.26 9.59 -5.89
C GLU A 20 11.50 8.70 -4.90
N GLN A 21 11.58 9.02 -3.60
CA GLN A 21 10.87 8.25 -2.57
C GLN A 21 9.35 8.37 -2.74
N SER A 22 8.85 9.55 -3.09
CA SER A 22 7.43 9.76 -3.38
C SER A 22 6.96 8.89 -4.54
N MET A 23 7.74 8.81 -5.61
CA MET A 23 7.43 7.94 -6.75
C MET A 23 7.47 6.46 -6.36
N ASN A 24 8.42 6.07 -5.51
CA ASN A 24 8.50 4.69 -5.03
C ASN A 24 7.25 4.30 -4.22
N ILE A 25 6.73 5.22 -3.41
CA ILE A 25 5.46 5.01 -2.68
C ILE A 25 4.31 4.82 -3.68
N ILE A 26 4.19 5.73 -4.65
CA ILE A 26 3.11 5.70 -5.64
C ILE A 26 3.14 4.40 -6.45
N MET A 27 4.32 4.00 -6.90
CA MET A 27 4.47 2.79 -7.72
C MET A 27 4.14 1.52 -6.93
N SER A 28 4.66 1.39 -5.72
CA SER A 28 4.42 0.22 -4.89
C SER A 28 2.95 0.13 -4.45
N ALA A 29 2.37 1.25 -4.05
CA ALA A 29 0.95 1.32 -3.69
C ALA A 29 0.05 1.05 -4.91
N GLY A 30 0.42 1.57 -6.09
CA GLY A 30 -0.29 1.29 -7.34
C GLY A 30 -0.28 -0.18 -7.71
N ASP A 31 0.85 -0.85 -7.54
CA ASP A 31 0.94 -2.31 -7.75
C ASP A 31 0.07 -3.07 -6.74
N ALA A 32 0.02 -2.60 -5.49
CA ALA A 32 -0.86 -3.17 -4.47
C ALA A 32 -2.34 -3.03 -4.88
N ARG A 33 -2.72 -1.88 -5.43
CA ARG A 33 -4.09 -1.65 -5.93
C ARG A 33 -4.46 -2.64 -7.02
N LEU A 34 -3.55 -2.92 -7.96
CA LEU A 34 -3.79 -3.90 -9.02
C LEU A 34 -4.05 -5.28 -8.45
N LYS A 35 -3.28 -5.70 -7.46
CA LYS A 35 -3.49 -6.99 -6.78
C LYS A 35 -4.83 -7.03 -6.06
N ALA A 36 -5.23 -5.96 -5.40
CA ALA A 36 -6.53 -5.87 -4.74
C ALA A 36 -7.67 -5.92 -5.77
N SER A 37 -7.53 -5.24 -6.90
CA SER A 37 -8.51 -5.29 -7.98
C SER A 37 -8.66 -6.71 -8.55
N ASP A 38 -7.54 -7.39 -8.77
CA ASP A 38 -7.55 -8.80 -9.22
C ASP A 38 -8.22 -9.70 -8.17
N ALA A 39 -8.03 -9.39 -6.89
CA ALA A 39 -8.67 -10.13 -5.79
C ALA A 39 -10.19 -9.96 -5.83
N VAL A 40 -10.70 -8.76 -6.14
CA VAL A 40 -12.14 -8.52 -6.31
C VAL A 40 -12.70 -9.39 -7.43
N ASP A 41 -12.00 -9.46 -8.56
CA ASP A 41 -12.41 -10.31 -9.68
C ASP A 41 -12.43 -11.78 -9.28
N ALA A 42 -11.43 -12.24 -8.55
CA ALA A 42 -11.37 -13.61 -8.03
C ALA A 42 -12.55 -13.91 -7.08
N ILE A 43 -12.88 -12.96 -6.20
CA ILE A 43 -14.05 -13.09 -5.31
C ILE A 43 -15.34 -13.25 -6.12
N ALA A 44 -15.51 -12.41 -7.14
CA ALA A 44 -16.71 -12.44 -7.99
C ALA A 44 -16.86 -13.77 -8.73
N GLU A 45 -15.75 -14.42 -9.05
CA GLU A 45 -15.72 -15.71 -9.74
C GLU A 45 -15.73 -16.91 -8.81
N GLY A 46 -15.79 -16.70 -7.50
CA GLY A 46 -15.76 -17.75 -6.50
C GLY A 46 -14.38 -18.35 -6.23
N ARG A 47 -13.32 -17.76 -6.78
CA ARG A 47 -11.93 -18.21 -6.56
C ARG A 47 -11.38 -17.57 -5.28
N LEU A 48 -11.88 -18.01 -4.13
CA LEU A 48 -11.61 -17.36 -2.84
C LEU A 48 -10.19 -17.57 -2.35
N ASP A 49 -9.57 -18.73 -2.64
CA ASP A 49 -8.16 -18.98 -2.28
C ASP A 49 -7.22 -18.10 -3.09
N ASP A 50 -7.52 -17.89 -4.37
CA ASP A 50 -6.76 -16.98 -5.22
C ASP A 50 -6.87 -15.54 -4.71
N ALA A 51 -8.07 -15.12 -4.31
CA ALA A 51 -8.28 -13.79 -3.74
C ALA A 51 -7.45 -13.59 -2.47
N LYS A 52 -7.39 -14.60 -1.62
CA LYS A 52 -6.59 -14.55 -0.38
C LYS A 52 -5.10 -14.39 -0.70
N ALA A 53 -4.60 -15.13 -1.67
CA ALA A 53 -3.20 -15.04 -2.11
C ALA A 53 -2.87 -13.66 -2.68
N LEU A 54 -3.76 -13.11 -3.52
CA LEU A 54 -3.60 -11.78 -4.11
C LEU A 54 -3.59 -10.68 -3.04
N LEU A 55 -4.45 -10.79 -2.04
CA LEU A 55 -4.48 -9.83 -0.93
C LEU A 55 -3.20 -9.89 -0.09
N LYS A 56 -2.59 -11.07 0.06
CA LYS A 56 -1.30 -11.20 0.71
C LYS A 56 -0.20 -10.45 -0.07
N GLU A 57 -0.21 -10.57 -1.39
CA GLU A 57 0.72 -9.83 -2.24
C GLU A 57 0.49 -8.33 -2.16
N ALA A 58 -0.78 -7.90 -2.14
CA ALA A 58 -1.13 -6.49 -1.97
C ALA A 58 -0.59 -5.95 -0.64
N ASP A 59 -0.73 -6.70 0.45
CA ASP A 59 -0.22 -6.31 1.76
C ASP A 59 1.30 -6.10 1.74
N LYS A 60 2.04 -6.97 1.06
CA LYS A 60 3.51 -6.83 0.96
C LYS A 60 3.91 -5.57 0.23
N LEU A 61 3.25 -5.28 -0.89
CA LEU A 61 3.51 -4.08 -1.69
C LEU A 61 3.12 -2.81 -0.92
N GLN A 62 2.00 -2.87 -0.23
CA GLN A 62 1.52 -1.75 0.60
C GLN A 62 2.45 -1.50 1.79
N ALA A 63 2.95 -2.56 2.44
CA ALA A 63 3.90 -2.45 3.54
C ALA A 63 5.20 -1.78 3.08
N LYS A 64 5.69 -2.11 1.88
CA LYS A 64 6.88 -1.47 1.30
C LYS A 64 6.67 0.04 1.16
N ALA A 65 5.54 0.45 0.59
CA ALA A 65 5.20 1.87 0.44
C ALA A 65 5.04 2.56 1.80
N HIS A 66 4.36 1.91 2.74
CA HIS A 66 4.14 2.43 4.09
C HIS A 66 5.45 2.63 4.84
N ASN A 67 6.41 1.72 4.69
CA ASN A 67 7.71 1.83 5.34
C ASN A 67 8.49 3.04 4.82
N ILE A 68 8.43 3.30 3.51
CA ILE A 68 9.06 4.49 2.92
C ILE A 68 8.42 5.75 3.51
N GLN A 69 7.09 5.81 3.55
CA GLN A 69 6.36 6.94 4.15
C GLN A 69 6.76 7.16 5.61
N THR A 70 6.80 6.09 6.39
CA THR A 70 7.14 6.15 7.81
C THR A 70 8.54 6.71 8.01
N ASP A 71 9.52 6.22 7.25
CA ASP A 71 10.91 6.68 7.35
C ASP A 71 11.02 8.17 7.02
N MET A 72 10.31 8.63 5.99
CA MET A 72 10.30 10.04 5.59
C MET A 72 9.67 10.92 6.68
N ILE A 73 8.55 10.50 7.25
CA ILE A 73 7.87 11.25 8.32
C ILE A 73 8.73 11.29 9.57
N GLN A 74 9.33 10.17 9.96
CA GLN A 74 10.20 10.11 11.14
C GLN A 74 11.43 11.00 10.96
N GLY A 75 12.01 11.02 9.76
CA GLY A 75 13.11 11.91 9.43
C GLY A 75 12.73 13.37 9.58
N ASP A 76 11.56 13.75 9.06
CA ASP A 76 11.05 15.12 9.17
C ASP A 76 10.85 15.53 10.65
N ILE A 77 10.33 14.62 11.46
CA ILE A 77 10.12 14.86 12.90
C ILE A 77 11.45 15.06 13.61
N ARG A 78 12.48 14.29 13.28
CA ARG A 78 13.84 14.49 13.85
C ARG A 78 14.40 15.87 13.53
N GLY A 79 14.02 16.43 12.39
CA GLY A 79 14.45 17.79 11.99
C GLY A 79 15.86 17.84 11.42
N GLY A 80 16.47 19.04 11.46
CA GLY A 80 17.79 19.27 10.90
C GLY A 80 17.79 19.02 9.39
N ASP A 81 18.84 18.34 8.90
CA ASP A 81 19.00 18.03 7.47
C ASP A 81 17.89 17.11 6.93
N GLU A 82 17.21 16.38 7.80
CA GLU A 82 16.14 15.46 7.42
C GLU A 82 14.77 16.14 7.31
N LYS A 83 14.68 17.41 7.66
CA LYS A 83 13.42 18.16 7.54
C LYS A 83 13.09 18.40 6.08
N MET A 84 11.90 17.93 5.67
CA MET A 84 11.49 17.96 4.26
C MET A 84 10.90 19.30 3.82
N GLY A 85 10.11 19.94 4.67
CA GLY A 85 9.20 20.97 4.23
C GLY A 85 8.02 20.39 3.45
N TYR A 86 7.37 21.23 2.65
CA TYR A 86 6.20 20.81 1.88
C TYR A 86 6.58 20.42 0.45
N PHE A 87 6.27 19.19 0.06
CA PHE A 87 6.42 18.70 -1.31
C PHE A 87 5.07 18.16 -1.80
N VAL A 88 4.57 18.74 -2.88
CA VAL A 88 3.27 18.35 -3.47
C VAL A 88 3.25 16.86 -3.82
N LEU A 89 4.33 16.37 -4.42
CA LEU A 89 4.38 14.96 -4.84
C LEU A 89 4.35 14.01 -3.63
N PHE A 90 5.03 14.37 -2.54
CA PHE A 90 5.00 13.56 -1.31
C PHE A 90 3.59 13.57 -0.70
N ALA A 91 2.92 14.71 -0.67
CA ALA A 91 1.54 14.80 -0.21
C ALA A 91 0.62 13.91 -1.05
N HIS A 92 0.77 13.96 -2.37
CA HIS A 92 0.01 13.10 -3.29
C HIS A 92 0.32 11.61 -3.06
N ALA A 93 1.58 11.28 -2.82
CA ALA A 93 1.99 9.89 -2.52
C ALA A 93 1.33 9.39 -1.23
N GLN A 94 1.27 10.22 -0.19
CA GLN A 94 0.59 9.87 1.05
C GLN A 94 -0.90 9.64 0.84
N ASP A 95 -1.56 10.53 0.10
CA ASP A 95 -2.99 10.38 -0.20
C ASP A 95 -3.25 9.10 -0.99
N THR A 96 -2.41 8.80 -1.96
CA THR A 96 -2.50 7.58 -2.77
C THR A 96 -2.38 6.35 -1.89
N LEU A 97 -1.34 6.31 -1.03
CA LEU A 97 -1.08 5.20 -0.13
C LEU A 97 -2.26 4.94 0.82
N MET A 98 -2.78 6.00 1.44
CA MET A 98 -3.87 5.87 2.40
C MET A 98 -5.18 5.48 1.74
N THR A 99 -5.46 5.98 0.54
CA THR A 99 -6.64 5.60 -0.24
C THR A 99 -6.60 4.13 -0.61
N ILE A 100 -5.44 3.65 -1.07
CA ILE A 100 -5.27 2.24 -1.44
C ILE A 100 -5.38 1.33 -0.21
N GLN A 101 -4.90 1.78 0.95
CA GLN A 101 -5.07 1.01 2.19
C GLN A 101 -6.55 0.75 2.49
N VAL A 102 -7.40 1.74 2.29
CA VAL A 102 -8.86 1.57 2.47
C VAL A 102 -9.41 0.56 1.46
N GLU A 103 -9.00 0.65 0.20
CA GLU A 103 -9.42 -0.31 -0.84
C GLU A 103 -9.02 -1.75 -0.48
N ILE A 104 -7.81 -1.96 0.01
CA ILE A 104 -7.32 -3.27 0.43
C ILE A 104 -8.15 -3.78 1.62
N ASN A 105 -8.38 -2.93 2.61
CA ASN A 105 -9.15 -3.30 3.79
C ASN A 105 -10.59 -3.69 3.44
N MET A 106 -11.20 -2.94 2.53
CA MET A 106 -12.57 -3.24 2.07
C MET A 106 -12.61 -4.52 1.25
N THR A 107 -11.57 -4.80 0.45
CA THR A 107 -11.49 -6.05 -0.32
C THR A 107 -11.35 -7.25 0.62
N LYS A 108 -10.57 -7.12 1.69
CA LYS A 108 -10.48 -8.15 2.73
C LYS A 108 -11.83 -8.41 3.38
N ALA A 109 -12.59 -7.35 3.64
CA ALA A 109 -13.94 -7.47 4.20
C ALA A 109 -14.89 -8.19 3.22
N MET A 110 -14.79 -7.87 1.93
CA MET A 110 -15.57 -8.57 0.88
C MET A 110 -15.23 -10.06 0.85
N LEU A 111 -13.95 -10.40 0.95
CA LEU A 111 -13.53 -11.81 0.98
C LEU A 111 -14.12 -12.54 2.17
N LYS A 112 -14.08 -11.92 3.34
CA LYS A 112 -14.65 -12.48 4.56
C LYS A 112 -16.14 -12.77 4.40
N ILE A 113 -16.87 -11.82 3.83
CA ILE A 113 -18.31 -11.96 3.56
C ILE A 113 -18.56 -13.08 2.55
N ALA A 114 -17.79 -13.09 1.46
CA ALA A 114 -17.92 -14.11 0.42
C ALA A 114 -17.64 -15.51 0.97
N GLN A 115 -16.63 -15.66 1.84
CA GLN A 115 -16.33 -16.94 2.49
C GLN A 115 -17.52 -17.43 3.33
N LYS A 116 -18.19 -16.54 4.03
CA LYS A 116 -19.37 -16.90 4.83
C LYS A 116 -20.54 -17.32 3.97
N TYR A 117 -20.78 -16.61 2.88
CA TYR A 117 -21.83 -17.01 1.94
C TYR A 117 -21.52 -18.33 1.24
N GLU A 118 -20.26 -18.55 0.86
CA GLU A 118 -19.83 -19.80 0.24
C GLU A 118 -20.07 -21.00 1.18
N GLU A 119 -19.78 -20.86 2.47
CA GLU A 119 -20.05 -21.88 3.48
C GLU A 119 -21.56 -22.18 3.57
N ARG A 120 -22.40 -21.15 3.54
CA ARG A 120 -23.86 -21.31 3.61
C ARG A 120 -24.42 -21.97 2.36
N ILE A 121 -23.90 -21.59 1.18
CA ILE A 121 -24.30 -22.19 -0.09
C ILE A 121 -23.91 -23.67 -0.11
N ALA A 122 -22.69 -23.98 0.27
CA ALA A 122 -22.22 -25.38 0.34
C ALA A 122 -23.09 -26.24 1.29
N ALA A 123 -23.45 -25.68 2.45
CA ALA A 123 -24.33 -26.35 3.39
C ALA A 123 -25.74 -26.63 2.81
N LEU A 124 -26.26 -25.68 2.04
CA LEU A 124 -27.57 -25.83 1.38
C LEU A 124 -27.50 -26.84 0.24
N GLU A 125 -26.42 -26.86 -0.53
CA GLU A 125 -26.24 -27.78 -1.65
C GLU A 125 -26.08 -29.24 -1.20
N SER A 126 -25.58 -29.45 0.03
CA SER A 126 -25.36 -30.80 0.57
C SER A 126 -26.59 -31.44 1.17
N LYS A 127 -27.73 -30.74 1.22
CA LYS A 127 -29.00 -31.26 1.75
C LYS A 127 -29.79 -32.06 0.74
#